data_8eb49fa590b113f0690a44795b0fb05e
#
_entry.id   8eb49fa590b113f0690a44795b0fb05e
#
_cell.length_a   1.000
_cell.length_b   1.000
_cell.length_c   1.000
_cell.angle_alpha   90.00
_cell.angle_beta   90.00
_cell.angle_gamma   90.00
#
_symmetry.space_group_name_H-M   'P 1'
#
loop_
_entity.id
_entity.type
_entity.pdbx_description
1 polymer ?
#
loop_
_entity_poly.entity_id
_entity_poly.type
_entity_poly.pdbx_seq_one_letter_code
_entity_poly.pdbx_strand_id
1 'polypeptide(L)'
;DRQTDRQSLIKLLQYVFGYAVVKLSDIATITRGGNFQKKDFCEEGVPCIHYGQIYTYYGTSASKTITMITQTAADKSKFAEPNDIIMAVTSENIEDVCKCVAWTGKNKIAVSGHTAILHHNQNAKYLSYYFHTSMFFSQKQKYAHGTKVIEVTPDKLNDVIIPLPSIAEQNRIVDILNRFDILCNDIVDGLPAEIEQRQKQYEYYRDKLLSF
;
A
#
# COMPACT_ATOMS: atom_id res chain seq x y z
N ASP A 1 24.80 -13.95 -9.94
CA ASP A 1 23.36 -14.23 -10.07
C ASP A 1 22.64 -12.92 -10.43
N ARG A 2 21.78 -12.95 -11.46
CA ARG A 2 21.11 -11.75 -12.02
C ARG A 2 20.38 -10.90 -10.96
N GLN A 3 19.84 -11.52 -9.94
CA GLN A 3 19.13 -10.81 -8.86
C GLN A 3 20.10 -10.06 -7.94
N THR A 4 21.25 -10.66 -7.63
CA THR A 4 22.31 -10.03 -6.83
C THR A 4 22.91 -8.84 -7.57
N ASP A 5 23.14 -8.97 -8.89
CA ASP A 5 23.66 -7.89 -9.73
C ASP A 5 22.69 -6.71 -9.79
N ARG A 6 21.38 -6.98 -9.90
CA ARG A 6 20.35 -5.94 -9.91
C ARG A 6 20.27 -5.18 -8.59
N GLN A 7 20.29 -5.89 -7.45
CA GLN A 7 20.30 -5.23 -6.13
C GLN A 7 21.56 -4.37 -5.91
N SER A 8 22.71 -4.83 -6.40
CA SER A 8 23.95 -4.07 -6.34
C SER A 8 23.88 -2.80 -7.18
N LEU A 9 23.29 -2.87 -8.37
CA LEU A 9 23.05 -1.71 -9.24
C LEU A 9 22.10 -0.70 -8.58
N ILE A 10 21.00 -1.16 -7.98
CA ILE A 10 20.07 -0.28 -7.25
C ILE A 10 20.80 0.48 -6.15
N LYS A 11 21.61 -0.21 -5.33
CA LYS A 11 22.42 0.43 -4.27
C LYS A 11 23.41 1.46 -4.83
N LEU A 12 24.06 1.16 -5.93
CA LEU A 12 24.98 2.09 -6.60
C LEU A 12 24.24 3.35 -7.08
N LEU A 13 23.09 3.20 -7.72
CA LEU A 13 22.27 4.32 -8.17
C LEU A 13 21.78 5.18 -6.99
N GLN A 14 21.34 4.55 -5.90
CA GLN A 14 20.97 5.22 -4.66
C GLN A 14 22.13 6.02 -4.06
N TYR A 15 23.34 5.46 -4.09
CA TYR A 15 24.54 6.14 -3.59
C TYR A 15 24.92 7.35 -4.44
N VAL A 16 24.89 7.22 -5.77
CA VAL A 16 25.32 8.28 -6.71
C VAL A 16 24.27 9.38 -6.87
N PHE A 17 22.99 9.01 -6.99
CA PHE A 17 21.90 9.91 -7.36
C PHE A 17 20.89 10.18 -6.22
N GLY A 18 21.08 9.54 -5.05
CA GLY A 18 20.14 9.61 -3.93
C GLY A 18 18.97 8.63 -4.03
N TYR A 19 18.62 8.15 -5.22
CA TYR A 19 17.55 7.19 -5.46
C TYR A 19 17.83 6.37 -6.73
N ALA A 20 17.09 5.25 -6.88
CA ALA A 20 17.02 4.46 -8.11
C ALA A 20 15.59 4.45 -8.65
N VAL A 21 15.42 4.46 -9.95
CA VAL A 21 14.12 4.22 -10.60
C VAL A 21 14.00 2.73 -10.88
N VAL A 22 13.04 2.06 -10.25
CA VAL A 22 12.89 0.59 -10.29
C VAL A 22 11.49 0.18 -10.68
N LYS A 23 11.32 -1.00 -11.26
CA LYS A 23 10.01 -1.64 -11.35
C LYS A 23 9.62 -2.26 -10.00
N LEU A 24 8.33 -2.31 -9.71
CA LEU A 24 7.84 -2.98 -8.50
C LEU A 24 8.28 -4.46 -8.44
N SER A 25 8.34 -5.15 -9.59
CA SER A 25 8.88 -6.51 -9.70
C SER A 25 10.37 -6.65 -9.33
N ASP A 26 11.12 -5.56 -9.26
CA ASP A 26 12.53 -5.59 -8.87
C ASP A 26 12.73 -5.65 -7.35
N ILE A 27 11.70 -5.24 -6.60
CA ILE A 27 11.76 -5.07 -5.14
C ILE A 27 10.68 -5.83 -4.38
N ALA A 28 9.66 -6.36 -5.05
CA ALA A 28 8.55 -7.06 -4.42
C ALA A 28 8.14 -8.32 -5.18
N THR A 29 7.63 -9.30 -4.44
CA THR A 29 6.87 -10.43 -4.98
C THR A 29 5.39 -10.18 -4.74
N ILE A 30 4.58 -10.26 -5.79
CA ILE A 30 3.15 -9.94 -5.73
C ILE A 30 2.34 -11.22 -5.83
N THR A 31 1.47 -11.46 -4.85
CA THR A 31 0.55 -12.60 -4.83
C THR A 31 -0.88 -12.14 -4.64
N ARG A 32 -1.86 -12.86 -5.18
CA ARG A 32 -3.27 -12.58 -4.94
C ARG A 32 -3.69 -13.10 -3.56
N GLY A 33 -4.57 -12.38 -2.87
CA GLY A 33 -5.14 -12.79 -1.58
C GLY A 33 -6.00 -14.06 -1.67
N GLY A 34 -6.47 -14.56 -0.53
CA GLY A 34 -7.21 -15.81 -0.42
C GLY A 34 -8.73 -15.66 -0.54
N ASN A 35 -9.45 -16.78 -0.62
CA ASN A 35 -10.88 -16.83 -0.93
C ASN A 35 -11.76 -16.88 0.34
N PHE A 36 -11.73 -15.88 1.19
CA PHE A 36 -12.76 -15.74 2.21
C PHE A 36 -13.72 -14.58 1.92
N GLN A 37 -14.89 -14.61 2.50
CA GLN A 37 -15.97 -13.65 2.30
C GLN A 37 -16.45 -13.11 3.66
N LYS A 38 -17.31 -12.08 3.64
CA LYS A 38 -17.89 -11.51 4.88
C LYS A 38 -18.67 -12.52 5.72
N LYS A 39 -19.23 -13.57 5.11
CA LYS A 39 -19.93 -14.66 5.83
C LYS A 39 -19.01 -15.51 6.71
N ASP A 40 -17.70 -15.46 6.45
CA ASP A 40 -16.68 -16.19 7.21
C ASP A 40 -16.18 -15.40 8.43
N PHE A 41 -16.68 -14.17 8.64
CA PHE A 41 -16.34 -13.35 9.78
C PHE A 41 -16.90 -13.96 11.08
N CYS A 42 -16.11 -13.86 12.16
CA CYS A 42 -16.44 -14.35 13.49
C CYS A 42 -15.87 -13.41 14.55
N GLU A 43 -16.34 -13.57 15.80
CA GLU A 43 -15.88 -12.77 16.94
C GLU A 43 -14.49 -13.20 17.42
N GLU A 44 -14.23 -14.51 17.38
CA GLU A 44 -12.94 -15.10 17.75
C GLU A 44 -12.40 -15.97 16.61
N GLY A 45 -11.13 -15.78 16.23
CA GLY A 45 -10.55 -16.52 15.12
C GLY A 45 -9.22 -15.97 14.65
N VAL A 46 -8.97 -16.08 13.36
CA VAL A 46 -7.74 -15.61 12.71
C VAL A 46 -7.93 -14.16 12.24
N PRO A 47 -7.05 -13.23 12.67
CA PRO A 47 -7.11 -11.83 12.22
C PRO A 47 -7.04 -11.72 10.71
N CYS A 48 -7.87 -10.84 10.12
CA CYS A 48 -7.94 -10.69 8.67
C CYS A 48 -8.19 -9.25 8.22
N ILE A 49 -7.83 -8.97 6.96
CA ILE A 49 -8.23 -7.75 6.23
C ILE A 49 -9.04 -8.17 5.00
N HIS A 50 -10.27 -7.66 4.92
CA HIS A 50 -11.12 -7.79 3.74
C HIS A 50 -10.96 -6.56 2.85
N TYR A 51 -10.94 -6.72 1.52
CA TYR A 51 -10.70 -5.63 0.56
C TYR A 51 -11.60 -4.41 0.78
N GLY A 52 -12.89 -4.61 1.10
CA GLY A 52 -13.82 -3.51 1.37
C GLY A 52 -13.44 -2.63 2.58
N GLN A 53 -12.68 -3.18 3.55
CA GLN A 53 -12.21 -2.43 4.72
C GLN A 53 -11.04 -1.50 4.38
N ILE A 54 -10.28 -1.79 3.31
CA ILE A 54 -9.23 -0.92 2.79
C ILE A 54 -9.82 0.39 2.29
N TYR A 55 -11.05 0.35 1.76
CA TYR A 55 -11.74 1.57 1.28
C TYR A 55 -12.40 2.39 2.37
N THR A 56 -12.86 1.74 3.45
CA THR A 56 -13.81 2.34 4.39
C THR A 56 -13.25 2.56 5.78
N TYR A 57 -12.21 1.84 6.17
CA TYR A 57 -11.74 1.81 7.54
C TYR A 57 -10.25 2.11 7.69
N TYR A 58 -9.41 1.42 6.91
CA TYR A 58 -7.97 1.56 7.05
C TYR A 58 -7.45 2.80 6.29
N GLY A 59 -6.51 3.52 6.93
CA GLY A 59 -5.72 4.56 6.27
C GLY A 59 -4.51 3.96 5.56
N THR A 60 -3.40 4.72 5.53
CA THR A 60 -2.16 4.32 4.85
C THR A 60 -1.43 3.16 5.55
N SER A 61 -1.70 2.91 6.83
CA SER A 61 -1.11 1.80 7.59
C SER A 61 -2.04 1.27 8.68
N ALA A 62 -1.85 0.00 9.06
CA ALA A 62 -2.58 -0.64 10.15
C ALA A 62 -1.68 -1.59 10.93
N SER A 63 -1.80 -1.61 12.26
CA SER A 63 -1.11 -2.54 13.16
C SER A 63 -2.05 -3.56 13.83
N LYS A 64 -3.37 -3.35 13.67
CA LYS A 64 -4.41 -4.24 14.20
C LYS A 64 -5.50 -4.43 13.14
N THR A 65 -6.13 -5.59 13.15
CA THR A 65 -7.32 -5.86 12.33
C THR A 65 -8.58 -5.56 13.13
N ILE A 66 -9.66 -5.23 12.42
CA ILE A 66 -11.00 -5.00 13.03
C ILE A 66 -11.91 -6.22 12.89
N THR A 67 -11.47 -7.25 12.17
CA THR A 67 -12.23 -8.48 11.93
C THR A 67 -11.35 -9.71 12.04
N MET A 68 -12.00 -10.82 12.32
CA MET A 68 -11.43 -12.16 12.33
C MET A 68 -12.25 -13.08 11.44
N ILE A 69 -11.65 -14.16 10.97
CA ILE A 69 -12.32 -15.23 10.21
C ILE A 69 -12.14 -16.57 10.92
N THR A 70 -13.03 -17.50 10.62
CA THR A 70 -12.95 -18.87 11.14
C THR A 70 -11.63 -19.53 10.71
N GLN A 71 -11.13 -20.47 11.52
CA GLN A 71 -9.92 -21.24 11.20
C GLN A 71 -10.06 -21.95 9.84
N THR A 72 -11.23 -22.54 9.56
CA THR A 72 -11.49 -23.22 8.28
C THR A 72 -11.37 -22.31 7.06
N ALA A 73 -11.76 -21.03 7.18
CA ALA A 73 -11.58 -20.05 6.12
C ALA A 73 -10.12 -19.61 6.02
N ALA A 74 -9.44 -19.46 7.15
CA ALA A 74 -8.03 -19.10 7.23
C ALA A 74 -7.12 -20.15 6.58
N ASP A 75 -7.39 -21.45 6.78
CA ASP A 75 -6.61 -22.55 6.20
C ASP A 75 -6.61 -22.53 4.66
N LYS A 76 -7.62 -21.91 4.06
CA LYS A 76 -7.78 -21.75 2.59
C LYS A 76 -7.35 -20.35 2.10
N SER A 77 -6.87 -19.52 3.03
CA SER A 77 -6.53 -18.13 2.72
C SER A 77 -5.05 -17.96 2.38
N LYS A 78 -4.70 -16.74 1.95
CA LYS A 78 -3.33 -16.25 1.82
C LYS A 78 -3.06 -15.27 2.97
N PHE A 79 -1.82 -15.17 3.36
CA PHE A 79 -1.41 -14.36 4.51
C PHE A 79 -0.46 -13.25 4.07
N ALA A 80 -0.68 -12.06 4.62
CA ALA A 80 0.30 -11.00 4.62
C ALA A 80 1.15 -11.10 5.89
N GLU A 81 2.45 -10.94 5.72
CA GLU A 81 3.43 -10.89 6.82
C GLU A 81 3.63 -9.44 7.31
N PRO A 82 4.21 -9.24 8.50
CA PRO A 82 4.65 -7.91 8.92
C PRO A 82 5.51 -7.21 7.87
N ASN A 83 5.25 -5.93 7.62
CA ASN A 83 5.87 -5.10 6.61
C ASN A 83 5.40 -5.36 5.16
N ASP A 84 4.35 -6.16 4.92
CA ASP A 84 3.74 -6.26 3.60
C ASP A 84 2.80 -5.10 3.30
N ILE A 85 2.57 -4.85 2.00
CA ILE A 85 1.47 -4.03 1.51
C ILE A 85 0.30 -4.92 1.11
N ILE A 86 -0.90 -4.54 1.55
CA ILE A 86 -2.16 -5.15 1.15
C ILE A 86 -2.89 -4.14 0.29
N MET A 87 -3.08 -4.45 -1.00
CA MET A 87 -3.65 -3.55 -1.99
C MET A 87 -4.96 -4.10 -2.53
N ALA A 88 -6.03 -3.32 -2.53
CA ALA A 88 -7.31 -3.69 -3.11
C ALA A 88 -7.25 -3.53 -4.64
N VAL A 89 -7.34 -4.63 -5.38
CA VAL A 89 -7.12 -4.65 -6.84
C VAL A 89 -8.40 -4.56 -7.66
N THR A 90 -9.58 -4.49 -7.03
CA THR A 90 -10.88 -4.30 -7.69
C THR A 90 -11.67 -3.21 -7.00
N SER A 91 -12.33 -2.32 -7.75
CA SER A 91 -13.21 -1.26 -7.23
C SER A 91 -14.32 -0.93 -8.22
N GLU A 92 -15.27 -0.11 -7.83
CA GLU A 92 -16.31 0.44 -8.70
C GLU A 92 -15.83 1.67 -9.51
N ASN A 93 -14.72 2.27 -9.11
CA ASN A 93 -14.14 3.45 -9.75
C ASN A 93 -12.62 3.39 -9.81
N ILE A 94 -12.03 4.25 -10.65
CA ILE A 94 -10.58 4.34 -10.87
C ILE A 94 -9.84 5.00 -9.70
N GLU A 95 -10.50 5.87 -8.97
CA GLU A 95 -9.93 6.60 -7.83
C GLU A 95 -9.57 5.64 -6.71
N ASP A 96 -10.44 4.67 -6.46
CA ASP A 96 -10.32 3.74 -5.33
C ASP A 96 -9.51 2.49 -5.65
N VAL A 97 -9.54 1.99 -6.91
CA VAL A 97 -8.74 0.81 -7.25
C VAL A 97 -7.26 1.05 -6.91
N CYS A 98 -6.59 0.02 -6.40
CA CYS A 98 -5.23 0.07 -5.87
C CYS A 98 -5.05 0.91 -4.58
N LYS A 99 -6.12 1.27 -3.85
CA LYS A 99 -5.95 1.69 -2.47
C LYS A 99 -5.28 0.58 -1.68
N CYS A 100 -4.37 0.93 -0.79
CA CYS A 100 -3.57 -0.03 -0.06
C CYS A 100 -3.35 0.37 1.39
N VAL A 101 -2.94 -0.60 2.18
CA VAL A 101 -2.56 -0.44 3.58
C VAL A 101 -1.24 -1.15 3.84
N ALA A 102 -0.29 -0.47 4.51
CA ALA A 102 0.92 -1.08 5.01
C ALA A 102 0.61 -1.87 6.29
N TRP A 103 0.89 -3.17 6.30
CA TRP A 103 0.71 -3.97 7.50
C TRP A 103 1.92 -3.81 8.45
N THR A 104 1.71 -3.12 9.56
CA THR A 104 2.73 -2.85 10.59
C THR A 104 2.52 -3.67 11.87
N GLY A 105 1.55 -4.60 11.86
CA GLY A 105 1.32 -5.54 12.97
C GLY A 105 2.44 -6.55 13.12
N LYS A 106 2.49 -7.22 14.28
CA LYS A 106 3.56 -8.18 14.62
C LYS A 106 3.35 -9.58 14.05
N ASN A 107 2.11 -9.94 13.76
CA ASN A 107 1.74 -11.28 13.31
C ASN A 107 1.20 -11.24 11.88
N LYS A 108 1.31 -12.36 11.18
CA LYS A 108 0.66 -12.53 9.87
C LYS A 108 -0.86 -12.49 10.00
N ILE A 109 -1.52 -12.03 8.96
CA ILE A 109 -2.97 -11.91 8.88
C ILE A 109 -3.51 -12.48 7.57
N ALA A 110 -4.72 -13.02 7.58
CA ALA A 110 -5.39 -13.49 6.39
C ALA A 110 -5.89 -12.31 5.53
N VAL A 111 -5.83 -12.44 4.21
CA VAL A 111 -6.18 -11.37 3.26
C VAL A 111 -7.15 -11.88 2.21
N SER A 112 -8.20 -11.13 1.89
CA SER A 112 -9.28 -11.54 0.98
C SER A 112 -8.89 -11.56 -0.51
N GLY A 113 -9.66 -12.24 -1.35
CA GLY A 113 -9.32 -12.54 -2.75
C GLY A 113 -9.32 -11.37 -3.74
N HIS A 114 -9.92 -10.24 -3.39
CA HIS A 114 -9.92 -9.01 -4.20
C HIS A 114 -8.75 -8.07 -3.85
N THR A 115 -7.67 -8.64 -3.28
CA THR A 115 -6.45 -7.94 -2.94
C THR A 115 -5.22 -8.56 -3.59
N ALA A 116 -4.16 -7.78 -3.68
CA ALA A 116 -2.79 -8.24 -3.88
C ALA A 116 -2.00 -8.06 -2.59
N ILE A 117 -1.13 -9.00 -2.28
CA ILE A 117 -0.15 -8.94 -1.19
C ILE A 117 1.21 -8.69 -1.84
N LEU A 118 1.89 -7.62 -1.44
CA LEU A 118 3.22 -7.26 -1.93
C LEU A 118 4.23 -7.55 -0.81
N HIS A 119 4.98 -8.64 -0.98
CA HIS A 119 6.10 -8.99 -0.09
C HIS A 119 7.37 -8.27 -0.54
N HIS A 120 8.00 -7.54 0.35
CA HIS A 120 9.20 -6.75 0.06
C HIS A 120 10.03 -6.51 1.33
N ASN A 121 11.24 -5.97 1.15
CA ASN A 121 12.16 -5.59 2.23
C ASN A 121 12.37 -4.07 2.34
N GLN A 122 11.48 -3.28 1.74
CA GLN A 122 11.46 -1.82 1.82
C GLN A 122 10.67 -1.36 3.06
N ASN A 123 10.64 -0.06 3.35
CA ASN A 123 9.73 0.47 4.34
C ASN A 123 8.28 0.44 3.79
N ALA A 124 7.40 -0.35 4.42
CA ALA A 124 6.01 -0.52 3.96
C ALA A 124 5.23 0.80 3.95
N LYS A 125 5.44 1.68 4.94
CA LYS A 125 4.77 2.99 4.96
C LYS A 125 5.24 3.88 3.83
N TYR A 126 6.53 3.85 3.46
CA TYR A 126 7.05 4.58 2.31
C TYR A 126 6.33 4.16 1.02
N LEU A 127 6.24 2.85 0.77
CA LEU A 127 5.54 2.34 -0.41
C LEU A 127 4.04 2.67 -0.36
N SER A 128 3.40 2.55 0.81
CA SER A 128 2.00 2.93 0.96
C SER A 128 1.77 4.40 0.64
N TYR A 129 2.60 5.32 1.16
CA TYR A 129 2.51 6.73 0.80
C TYR A 129 2.70 6.97 -0.70
N TYR A 130 3.67 6.29 -1.32
CA TYR A 130 3.88 6.38 -2.76
C TYR A 130 2.64 5.95 -3.55
N PHE A 131 1.99 4.86 -3.17
CA PHE A 131 0.76 4.36 -3.82
C PHE A 131 -0.46 5.28 -3.64
N HIS A 132 -0.36 6.32 -2.82
CA HIS A 132 -1.39 7.36 -2.70
C HIS A 132 -1.04 8.65 -3.47
N THR A 133 0.07 8.70 -4.22
CA THR A 133 0.49 9.87 -4.99
C THR A 133 -0.21 9.99 -6.35
N SER A 134 -0.22 11.20 -6.90
CA SER A 134 -0.65 11.47 -8.27
C SER A 134 0.22 10.77 -9.32
N MET A 135 1.51 10.55 -9.04
CA MET A 135 2.42 9.80 -9.91
C MET A 135 2.01 8.34 -10.05
N PHE A 136 1.67 7.68 -8.95
CA PHE A 136 1.13 6.32 -9.00
C PHE A 136 -0.25 6.29 -9.66
N PHE A 137 -1.12 7.26 -9.36
CA PHE A 137 -2.43 7.38 -9.99
C PHE A 137 -2.33 7.41 -11.51
N SER A 138 -1.43 8.21 -12.07
CA SER A 138 -1.19 8.28 -13.53
C SER A 138 -0.69 6.96 -14.13
N GLN A 139 -0.01 6.11 -13.35
CA GLN A 139 0.42 4.79 -13.78
C GLN A 139 -0.73 3.78 -13.72
N LYS A 140 -1.46 3.72 -12.59
CA LYS A 140 -2.55 2.76 -12.42
C LYS A 140 -3.66 2.92 -13.44
N GLN A 141 -3.95 4.16 -13.89
CA GLN A 141 -4.93 4.43 -14.96
C GLN A 141 -4.62 3.67 -16.24
N LYS A 142 -3.34 3.47 -16.58
CA LYS A 142 -2.92 2.75 -17.78
C LYS A 142 -3.12 1.24 -17.69
N TYR A 143 -3.18 0.71 -16.47
CA TYR A 143 -3.30 -0.72 -16.17
C TYR A 143 -4.71 -1.14 -15.80
N ALA A 144 -5.56 -0.19 -15.41
CA ALA A 144 -6.93 -0.44 -15.02
C ALA A 144 -7.79 -0.83 -16.22
N HIS A 145 -8.63 -1.84 -16.04
CA HIS A 145 -9.57 -2.31 -17.05
C HIS A 145 -10.90 -2.71 -16.41
N GLY A 146 -11.95 -2.82 -17.22
CA GLY A 146 -13.30 -3.11 -16.77
C GLY A 146 -14.21 -1.89 -16.90
N THR A 147 -15.52 -2.11 -16.81
CA THR A 147 -16.55 -1.06 -16.94
C THR A 147 -17.42 -0.89 -15.70
N LYS A 148 -17.94 -1.99 -15.14
CA LYS A 148 -18.71 -1.98 -13.89
C LYS A 148 -17.85 -2.26 -12.68
N VAL A 149 -16.85 -3.11 -12.84
CA VAL A 149 -15.82 -3.38 -11.86
C VAL A 149 -14.49 -3.08 -12.54
N ILE A 150 -13.76 -2.13 -11.97
CA ILE A 150 -12.41 -1.77 -12.40
C ILE A 150 -11.43 -2.69 -11.69
N GLU A 151 -10.55 -3.32 -12.45
CA GLU A 151 -9.50 -4.19 -11.91
C GLU A 151 -8.11 -3.76 -12.41
N VAL A 152 -7.11 -3.87 -11.54
CA VAL A 152 -5.68 -3.86 -11.89
C VAL A 152 -5.11 -5.21 -11.45
N THR A 153 -4.75 -6.05 -12.41
CA THR A 153 -4.24 -7.39 -12.08
C THR A 153 -2.87 -7.33 -11.40
N PRO A 154 -2.54 -8.28 -10.50
CA PRO A 154 -1.21 -8.38 -9.88
C PRO A 154 -0.06 -8.37 -10.90
N ASP A 155 -0.24 -9.00 -12.07
CA ASP A 155 0.79 -9.00 -13.13
C ASP A 155 1.10 -7.59 -13.65
N LYS A 156 0.07 -6.73 -13.77
CA LYS A 156 0.25 -5.34 -14.21
C LYS A 156 0.92 -4.46 -13.15
N LEU A 157 0.73 -4.78 -11.87
CA LEU A 157 1.44 -4.09 -10.79
C LEU A 157 2.97 -4.28 -10.86
N ASN A 158 3.44 -5.39 -11.43
CA ASN A 158 4.87 -5.64 -11.63
C ASN A 158 5.57 -4.56 -12.46
N ASP A 159 4.85 -3.91 -13.38
CA ASP A 159 5.38 -2.88 -14.27
C ASP A 159 5.33 -1.46 -13.70
N VAL A 160 4.76 -1.27 -12.51
CA VAL A 160 4.74 0.02 -11.81
C VAL A 160 6.16 0.48 -11.52
N ILE A 161 6.46 1.71 -11.90
CA ILE A 161 7.76 2.35 -11.70
C ILE A 161 7.75 3.12 -10.38
N ILE A 162 8.75 2.91 -9.55
CA ILE A 162 8.88 3.51 -8.22
C ILE A 162 10.23 4.22 -8.11
N PRO A 163 10.27 5.50 -7.71
CA PRO A 163 11.50 6.12 -7.23
C PRO A 163 11.83 5.52 -5.85
N LEU A 164 12.99 4.91 -5.74
CA LEU A 164 13.41 4.16 -4.56
C LEU A 164 14.69 4.75 -3.97
N PRO A 165 14.58 5.59 -2.93
CA PRO A 165 15.75 6.03 -2.16
C PRO A 165 16.24 4.93 -1.21
N SER A 166 17.35 5.17 -0.54
CA SER A 166 17.87 4.26 0.49
C SER A 166 16.86 4.05 1.63
N ILE A 167 16.95 2.92 2.34
CA ILE A 167 16.08 2.66 3.51
C ILE A 167 16.15 3.77 4.56
N ALA A 168 17.33 4.33 4.78
CA ALA A 168 17.49 5.46 5.71
C ALA A 168 16.68 6.68 5.26
N GLU A 169 16.69 7.00 3.97
CA GLU A 169 15.92 8.10 3.41
C GLU A 169 14.41 7.78 3.36
N GLN A 170 14.01 6.53 3.05
CA GLN A 170 12.62 6.10 3.17
C GLN A 170 12.08 6.33 4.58
N ASN A 171 12.86 5.94 5.62
CA ASN A 171 12.47 6.15 7.01
C ASN A 171 12.33 7.65 7.35
N ARG A 172 13.28 8.49 6.89
CA ARG A 172 13.23 9.94 7.10
C ARG A 172 11.98 10.56 6.46
N ILE A 173 11.63 10.16 5.24
CA ILE A 173 10.42 10.63 4.55
C ILE A 173 9.17 10.19 5.32
N VAL A 174 9.10 8.94 5.75
CA VAL A 174 7.97 8.41 6.53
C VAL A 174 7.80 9.15 7.85
N ASP A 175 8.89 9.47 8.55
CA ASP A 175 8.83 10.24 9.80
C ASP A 175 8.25 11.65 9.58
N ILE A 176 8.60 12.29 8.47
CA ILE A 176 8.04 13.60 8.10
C ILE A 176 6.54 13.45 7.80
N LEU A 177 6.16 12.50 6.95
CA LEU A 177 4.76 12.30 6.54
C LEU A 177 3.87 11.89 7.73
N ASN A 178 4.35 11.03 8.64
CA ASN A 178 3.62 10.68 9.86
C ASN A 178 3.32 11.92 10.73
N ARG A 179 4.26 12.88 10.83
CA ARG A 179 4.02 14.13 11.57
C ARG A 179 2.96 15.00 10.89
N PHE A 180 2.95 15.06 9.58
CA PHE A 180 1.89 15.75 8.84
C PHE A 180 0.53 15.08 9.02
N ASP A 181 0.45 13.73 8.97
CA ASP A 181 -0.79 12.99 9.21
C ASP A 181 -1.37 13.30 10.60
N ILE A 182 -0.53 13.34 11.65
CA ILE A 182 -0.96 13.71 13.00
C ILE A 182 -1.50 15.14 13.00
N LEU A 183 -0.77 16.11 12.44
CA LEU A 183 -1.18 17.50 12.41
C LEU A 183 -2.48 17.72 11.61
N CYS A 184 -2.71 16.96 10.55
CA CYS A 184 -3.95 17.04 9.77
C CYS A 184 -5.13 16.42 10.51
N ASN A 185 -4.91 15.33 11.25
CA ASN A 185 -5.98 14.62 11.98
C ASN A 185 -6.34 15.30 13.31
N ASP A 186 -5.41 16.02 13.94
CA ASP A 186 -5.67 16.77 15.18
C ASP A 186 -6.54 18.04 14.97
N ILE A 187 -6.77 18.42 13.70
CA ILE A 187 -7.57 19.61 13.36
C ILE A 187 -8.99 19.19 12.93
N VAL A 188 -9.67 18.47 13.79
CA VAL A 188 -11.07 18.06 13.56
C VAL A 188 -12.05 19.23 13.77
N ASP A 189 -11.63 20.31 14.46
CA ASP A 189 -12.49 21.44 14.86
C ASP A 189 -12.31 22.71 14.00
N GLY A 190 -11.64 22.62 12.85
CA GLY A 190 -11.47 23.75 11.92
C GLY A 190 -12.68 23.98 11.01
N LEU A 191 -12.75 25.18 10.40
CA LEU A 191 -13.74 25.47 9.35
C LEU A 191 -13.53 24.48 8.17
N PRO A 192 -14.61 23.96 7.53
CA PRO A 192 -14.50 23.01 6.42
C PRO A 192 -13.53 23.43 5.31
N ALA A 193 -13.50 24.72 4.98
CA ALA A 193 -12.58 25.29 3.98
C ALA A 193 -11.10 25.21 4.41
N GLU A 194 -10.82 25.35 5.70
CA GLU A 194 -9.45 25.23 6.24
C GLU A 194 -8.98 23.78 6.23
N ILE A 195 -9.86 22.83 6.58
CA ILE A 195 -9.57 21.39 6.50
C ILE A 195 -9.26 21.00 5.05
N GLU A 196 -10.07 21.42 4.08
CA GLU A 196 -9.85 21.15 2.66
C GLU A 196 -8.52 21.74 2.16
N GLN A 197 -8.19 22.97 2.57
CA GLN A 197 -6.92 23.61 2.18
C GLN A 197 -5.71 22.88 2.76
N ARG A 198 -5.77 22.42 4.00
CA ARG A 198 -4.69 21.64 4.63
C ARG A 198 -4.54 20.27 3.99
N GLN A 199 -5.65 19.63 3.62
CA GLN A 199 -5.61 18.37 2.88
C GLN A 199 -4.90 18.53 1.53
N LYS A 200 -5.22 19.58 0.76
CA LYS A 200 -4.52 19.90 -0.50
C LYS A 200 -3.04 20.20 -0.29
N GLN A 201 -2.71 20.90 0.79
CA GLN A 201 -1.34 21.19 1.19
C GLN A 201 -0.55 19.91 1.52
N TYR A 202 -1.16 19.01 2.29
CA TYR A 202 -0.61 17.70 2.61
C TYR A 202 -0.32 16.88 1.35
N GLU A 203 -1.30 16.75 0.45
CA GLU A 203 -1.16 16.02 -0.81
C GLU A 203 -0.04 16.58 -1.68
N TYR A 204 0.05 17.91 -1.78
CA TYR A 204 1.14 18.58 -2.50
C TYR A 204 2.52 18.26 -1.92
N TYR A 205 2.70 18.38 -0.59
CA TYR A 205 3.99 18.10 0.04
C TYR A 205 4.34 16.61 0.04
N ARG A 206 3.36 15.72 0.19
CA ARG A 206 3.55 14.27 0.04
C ARG A 206 4.08 13.95 -1.35
N ASP A 207 3.41 14.44 -2.38
CA ASP A 207 3.80 14.19 -3.77
C ASP A 207 5.19 14.79 -4.06
N LYS A 208 5.50 15.97 -3.52
CA LYS A 208 6.81 16.59 -3.66
C LYS A 208 7.93 15.83 -2.94
N LEU A 209 7.68 15.29 -1.75
CA LEU A 209 8.66 14.48 -1.00
C LEU A 209 8.94 13.12 -1.66
N LEU A 210 8.00 12.62 -2.45
CA LEU A 210 8.07 11.31 -3.12
C LEU A 210 8.41 11.43 -4.62
N SER A 211 8.56 12.66 -5.15
CA SER A 211 9.04 12.93 -6.51
C SER A 211 10.53 13.24 -6.47
N PHE A 212 11.35 12.36 -7.03
CA PHE A 212 12.78 12.51 -7.14
C PHE A 212 13.20 12.94 -8.53
#